data_c39dafe7e63ed8900d6bc614a65464db
#
_entry.id   c39dafe7e63ed8900d6bc614a65464db
#
_cell.length_a   1.000
_cell.length_b   1.000
_cell.length_c   1.000
_cell.angle_alpha   90.00
_cell.angle_beta   90.00
_cell.angle_gamma   90.00
#
_symmetry.space_group_name_H-M   'P 1'
#
loop_
_entity.id
_entity.type
_entity.pdbx_description
1 polymer ?
#
loop_
_entity_poly.entity_id
_entity_poly.type
_entity_poly.pdbx_seq_one_letter_code
_entity_poly.pdbx_strand_id
1 'polypeptide(L)'
;MALSKEQIAMRIAKEIKNNTYVNLGIGIPTLVANYIPEGFNVVLQSENGILGMGPFPYEGEEDADLINAGKQTVTLLKGASIFDGATSFGMIRAQKVDLTILGAMEVSENGDIAIWKIPGKMVKGMGGAMDLVASAKNIIVAMQQVNKHGESKLLPKCSLPLTGVKCIKKIVTELGVYEIKDGAFHCIERAPGVSVQDIKKATAGKLIIDENVPEMNL
;
A
#
# COMPACT_ATOMS: atom_id res chain seq x y z
N MET A 1 -0.48 -20.29 -8.55
CA MET A 1 0.11 -20.14 -7.18
C MET A 1 -0.11 -18.72 -6.70
N ALA A 2 -0.37 -18.50 -5.41
CA ALA A 2 -0.46 -17.14 -4.86
C ALA A 2 0.88 -16.38 -5.03
N LEU A 3 0.83 -15.08 -5.26
CA LEU A 3 2.02 -14.25 -5.43
C LEU A 3 2.84 -14.13 -4.14
N SER A 4 4.15 -14.01 -4.27
CA SER A 4 5.02 -13.58 -3.19
C SER A 4 4.81 -12.08 -2.88
N LYS A 5 5.36 -11.60 -1.75
CA LYS A 5 5.31 -10.17 -1.40
C LYS A 5 6.05 -9.31 -2.43
N GLU A 6 7.14 -9.81 -2.95
CA GLU A 6 7.95 -9.18 -4.00
C GLU A 6 7.15 -9.06 -5.30
N GLN A 7 6.42 -10.12 -5.69
CA GLN A 7 5.59 -10.10 -6.88
C GLN A 7 4.39 -9.14 -6.75
N ILE A 8 3.79 -9.02 -5.54
CA ILE A 8 2.79 -7.98 -5.26
C ILE A 8 3.42 -6.59 -5.46
N ALA A 9 4.61 -6.36 -4.92
CA ALA A 9 5.32 -5.10 -5.06
C ALA A 9 5.69 -4.79 -6.52
N MET A 10 6.15 -5.78 -7.30
CA MET A 10 6.40 -5.66 -8.74
C MET A 10 5.14 -5.22 -9.50
N ARG A 11 3.99 -5.86 -9.21
CA ARG A 11 2.72 -5.48 -9.85
C ARG A 11 2.32 -4.05 -9.51
N ILE A 12 2.49 -3.63 -8.25
CA ILE A 12 2.16 -2.27 -7.79
C ILE A 12 3.09 -1.23 -8.43
N ALA A 13 4.37 -1.55 -8.60
CA ALA A 13 5.33 -0.63 -9.22
C ALA A 13 4.91 -0.18 -10.63
N LYS A 14 4.15 -1.01 -11.35
CA LYS A 14 3.59 -0.65 -12.68
C LYS A 14 2.50 0.45 -12.62
N GLU A 15 1.95 0.73 -11.45
CA GLU A 15 1.00 1.84 -11.25
C GLU A 15 1.72 3.20 -11.04
N ILE A 16 3.03 3.17 -10.76
CA ILE A 16 3.82 4.37 -10.52
C ILE A 16 4.04 5.10 -11.85
N LYS A 17 3.79 6.39 -11.85
CA LYS A 17 4.02 7.25 -13.02
C LYS A 17 5.33 8.00 -12.87
N ASN A 18 5.95 8.34 -14.00
CA ASN A 18 7.11 9.19 -14.01
C ASN A 18 6.76 10.62 -13.47
N ASN A 19 7.73 11.28 -12.83
CA ASN A 19 7.57 12.62 -12.25
C ASN A 19 6.48 12.68 -11.16
N THR A 20 6.49 11.73 -10.22
CA THR A 20 5.53 11.66 -9.11
C THR A 20 6.21 11.61 -7.75
N TYR A 21 5.50 12.13 -6.75
CA TYR A 21 5.82 11.98 -5.34
C TYR A 21 5.06 10.80 -4.77
N VAL A 22 5.78 9.84 -4.20
CA VAL A 22 5.23 8.57 -3.71
C VAL A 22 5.56 8.37 -2.24
N ASN A 23 4.54 8.06 -1.43
CA ASN A 23 4.73 7.62 -0.05
C ASN A 23 4.53 6.11 0.04
N LEU A 24 5.45 5.43 0.73
CA LEU A 24 5.42 3.98 0.92
C LEU A 24 5.22 3.65 2.40
N GLY A 25 4.14 2.95 2.70
CA GLY A 25 3.88 2.37 4.00
C GLY A 25 4.84 1.22 4.34
N ILE A 26 4.75 0.72 5.56
CA ILE A 26 5.61 -0.34 6.10
C ILE A 26 5.19 -1.71 5.57
N GLY A 27 6.17 -2.58 5.32
CA GLY A 27 5.96 -3.98 4.91
C GLY A 27 5.97 -4.17 3.39
N ILE A 28 4.92 -4.77 2.79
CA ILE A 28 4.87 -4.96 1.33
C ILE A 28 5.06 -3.64 0.57
N PRO A 29 4.45 -2.52 0.96
CA PRO A 29 4.66 -1.23 0.31
C PRO A 29 6.13 -0.81 0.19
N THR A 30 6.95 -1.06 1.20
CA THR A 30 8.38 -0.68 1.18
C THR A 30 9.12 -1.38 0.04
N LEU A 31 8.76 -2.62 -0.29
CA LEU A 31 9.40 -3.39 -1.36
C LEU A 31 9.19 -2.78 -2.75
N VAL A 32 8.15 -1.96 -2.93
CA VAL A 32 7.83 -1.35 -4.24
C VAL A 32 8.96 -0.46 -4.74
N ALA A 33 9.73 0.16 -3.83
CA ALA A 33 10.87 0.99 -4.19
C ALA A 33 11.91 0.25 -5.06
N ASN A 34 12.06 -1.07 -4.86
CA ASN A 34 13.02 -1.89 -5.58
C ASN A 34 12.62 -2.18 -7.04
N TYR A 35 11.37 -1.87 -7.41
CA TYR A 35 10.80 -2.21 -8.72
C TYR A 35 10.33 -0.99 -9.51
N ILE A 36 10.65 0.21 -9.04
CA ILE A 36 10.42 1.45 -9.78
C ILE A 36 11.19 1.35 -11.10
N PRO A 37 10.55 1.58 -12.27
CA PRO A 37 11.22 1.45 -13.54
C PRO A 37 12.45 2.37 -13.65
N GLU A 38 13.54 1.83 -14.19
CA GLU A 38 14.76 2.59 -14.44
C GLU A 38 14.46 3.81 -15.34
N GLY A 39 15.06 4.95 -15.01
CA GLY A 39 14.84 6.20 -15.72
C GLY A 39 13.58 6.97 -15.28
N PHE A 40 12.76 6.44 -14.38
CA PHE A 40 11.65 7.19 -13.82
C PHE A 40 12.16 8.17 -12.75
N ASN A 41 11.73 9.42 -12.87
CA ASN A 41 11.94 10.44 -11.83
C ASN A 41 10.81 10.30 -10.79
N VAL A 42 11.02 9.45 -9.79
CA VAL A 42 10.10 9.23 -8.67
C VAL A 42 10.76 9.71 -7.39
N VAL A 43 10.11 10.61 -6.69
CA VAL A 43 10.59 11.14 -5.42
C VAL A 43 9.86 10.46 -4.28
N LEU A 44 10.58 9.62 -3.53
CA LEU A 44 10.04 8.94 -2.36
C LEU A 44 9.99 9.90 -1.17
N GLN A 45 8.80 9.98 -0.54
CA GLN A 45 8.56 10.76 0.66
C GLN A 45 8.40 9.84 1.85
N SER A 46 9.03 10.16 2.96
CA SER A 46 8.78 9.54 4.25
C SER A 46 8.15 10.55 5.20
N GLU A 47 7.02 10.19 5.83
CA GLU A 47 6.23 11.14 6.61
C GLU A 47 6.94 11.70 7.84
N ASN A 48 8.00 11.04 8.31
CA ASN A 48 8.84 11.55 9.39
C ASN A 48 9.73 12.76 8.99
N GLY A 49 9.73 13.14 7.70
CA GLY A 49 10.34 14.39 7.25
C GLY A 49 11.44 14.26 6.20
N ILE A 50 11.38 13.25 5.33
CA ILE A 50 12.33 13.08 4.22
C ILE A 50 11.58 13.18 2.89
N LEU A 51 12.11 13.97 1.96
CA LEU A 51 11.73 13.99 0.54
C LEU A 51 12.98 13.70 -0.30
N GLY A 52 12.92 12.65 -1.13
CA GLY A 52 14.07 12.12 -1.84
C GLY A 52 14.82 11.05 -1.04
N MET A 53 14.06 10.20 -0.34
CA MET A 53 14.59 9.01 0.32
C MET A 53 15.24 8.09 -0.72
N GLY A 54 16.49 7.68 -0.44
CA GLY A 54 17.28 6.76 -1.26
C GLY A 54 17.16 5.29 -0.82
N PRO A 55 17.99 4.42 -1.39
CA PRO A 55 18.06 3.01 -1.01
C PRO A 55 18.58 2.81 0.43
N PHE A 56 18.53 1.57 0.90
CA PHE A 56 19.18 1.20 2.15
C PHE A 56 20.70 1.37 2.03
N PRO A 57 21.38 1.83 3.10
CA PRO A 57 22.83 1.92 3.13
C PRO A 57 23.48 0.52 3.05
N TYR A 58 24.74 0.45 2.63
CA TYR A 58 25.54 -0.75 2.78
C TYR A 58 25.91 -0.95 4.25
N GLU A 59 26.23 -2.20 4.60
CA GLU A 59 26.67 -2.54 5.97
C GLU A 59 27.90 -1.71 6.38
N GLY A 60 27.79 -1.01 7.50
CA GLY A 60 28.81 -0.11 8.03
C GLY A 60 28.73 1.34 7.53
N GLU A 61 27.78 1.66 6.65
CA GLU A 61 27.52 3.02 6.16
C GLU A 61 26.23 3.62 6.73
N GLU A 62 25.62 2.94 7.71
CA GLU A 62 24.36 3.35 8.30
C GLU A 62 24.53 4.64 9.11
N ASP A 63 23.65 5.60 8.87
CA ASP A 63 23.46 6.78 9.71
C ASP A 63 22.22 6.57 10.58
N ALA A 64 22.42 6.49 11.90
CA ALA A 64 21.35 6.23 12.87
C ALA A 64 20.29 7.34 12.90
N ASP A 65 20.62 8.56 12.46
CA ASP A 65 19.73 9.70 12.40
C ASP A 65 18.92 9.75 11.09
N LEU A 66 19.33 8.99 10.06
CA LEU A 66 18.64 8.89 8.79
C LEU A 66 17.75 7.63 8.73
N ILE A 67 16.55 7.73 9.26
CA ILE A 67 15.59 6.62 9.28
C ILE A 67 14.31 6.97 8.52
N ASN A 68 13.71 5.96 7.88
CA ASN A 68 12.37 6.09 7.32
C ASN A 68 11.28 5.96 8.41
N ALA A 69 10.02 6.14 8.04
CA ALA A 69 8.89 5.98 8.95
C ALA A 69 8.77 4.57 9.54
N GLY A 70 9.35 3.56 8.88
CA GLY A 70 9.47 2.18 9.35
C GLY A 70 10.61 1.95 10.35
N LYS A 71 11.36 3.00 10.71
CA LYS A 71 12.56 2.96 11.57
C LYS A 71 13.72 2.15 11.00
N GLN A 72 13.81 2.07 9.69
CA GLN A 72 14.93 1.47 9.00
C GLN A 72 15.86 2.60 8.52
N THR A 73 17.18 2.41 8.64
CA THR A 73 18.17 3.34 8.10
C THR A 73 18.05 3.43 6.58
N VAL A 74 18.13 4.64 6.06
CA VAL A 74 18.05 4.93 4.62
C VAL A 74 19.13 5.91 4.21
N THR A 75 19.38 6.00 2.91
CA THR A 75 20.23 7.04 2.33
C THR A 75 19.38 8.19 1.79
N LEU A 76 20.02 9.28 1.39
CA LEU A 76 19.40 10.40 0.72
C LEU A 76 19.86 10.48 -0.73
N LEU A 77 18.94 10.72 -1.64
CA LEU A 77 19.29 11.03 -3.02
C LEU A 77 19.88 12.45 -3.13
N LYS A 78 20.68 12.70 -4.16
CA LYS A 78 21.17 14.07 -4.43
C LYS A 78 19.98 15.02 -4.64
N GLY A 79 19.95 16.11 -3.87
CA GLY A 79 18.84 17.06 -3.90
C GLY A 79 17.69 16.73 -2.95
N ALA A 80 17.85 15.71 -2.12
CA ALA A 80 16.89 15.41 -1.05
C ALA A 80 16.76 16.56 -0.06
N SER A 81 15.61 16.63 0.61
CA SER A 81 15.32 17.64 1.64
C SER A 81 14.87 16.94 2.92
N ILE A 82 15.33 17.44 4.06
CA ILE A 82 14.89 17.05 5.39
C ILE A 82 14.15 18.22 6.01
N PHE A 83 13.03 17.97 6.65
CA PHE A 83 12.19 18.98 7.26
C PHE A 83 11.43 18.40 8.47
N ASP A 84 10.83 19.27 9.25
CA ASP A 84 10.06 18.87 10.43
C ASP A 84 8.74 18.15 10.10
N GLY A 85 8.16 17.49 11.10
CA GLY A 85 6.91 16.76 10.93
C GLY A 85 5.73 17.65 10.52
N ALA A 86 5.68 18.92 10.97
CA ALA A 86 4.60 19.83 10.59
C ALA A 86 4.63 20.14 9.09
N THR A 87 5.80 20.38 8.54
CA THR A 87 6.01 20.58 7.10
C THR A 87 5.65 19.31 6.32
N SER A 88 6.09 18.13 6.78
CA SER A 88 5.80 16.84 6.14
C SER A 88 4.30 16.57 6.07
N PHE A 89 3.59 16.67 7.19
CA PHE A 89 2.14 16.49 7.23
C PHE A 89 1.39 17.60 6.49
N GLY A 90 1.94 18.81 6.46
CA GLY A 90 1.46 19.90 5.63
C GLY A 90 1.45 19.54 4.15
N MET A 91 2.53 18.92 3.62
CA MET A 91 2.59 18.41 2.25
C MET A 91 1.53 17.35 1.97
N ILE A 92 1.35 16.38 2.89
CA ILE A 92 0.35 15.33 2.77
C ILE A 92 -1.05 15.93 2.69
N ARG A 93 -1.42 16.79 3.65
CA ARG A 93 -2.72 17.46 3.74
C ARG A 93 -3.00 18.39 2.56
N ALA A 94 -1.95 19.03 2.01
CA ALA A 94 -2.03 19.84 0.81
C ALA A 94 -2.06 19.03 -0.50
N GLN A 95 -2.21 17.71 -0.41
CA GLN A 95 -2.29 16.78 -1.55
C GLN A 95 -1.06 16.85 -2.49
N LYS A 96 0.13 17.07 -1.93
CA LYS A 96 1.38 17.10 -2.71
C LYS A 96 1.96 15.71 -2.97
N VAL A 97 1.48 14.68 -2.26
CA VAL A 97 1.80 13.27 -2.52
C VAL A 97 0.84 12.75 -3.58
N ASP A 98 1.37 12.27 -4.70
CA ASP A 98 0.57 11.82 -5.85
C ASP A 98 0.03 10.41 -5.65
N LEU A 99 0.81 9.54 -5.02
CA LEU A 99 0.45 8.15 -4.73
C LEU A 99 0.93 7.74 -3.34
N THR A 100 0.04 7.12 -2.60
CA THR A 100 0.35 6.46 -1.33
C THR A 100 0.07 4.97 -1.45
N ILE A 101 1.03 4.14 -1.05
CA ILE A 101 0.89 2.68 -1.01
C ILE A 101 0.89 2.25 0.44
N LEU A 102 -0.19 1.65 0.91
CA LEU A 102 -0.40 1.28 2.31
C LEU A 102 -0.64 -0.21 2.47
N GLY A 103 -0.16 -0.78 3.58
CA GLY A 103 -0.64 -2.07 4.04
C GLY A 103 -2.02 -1.94 4.69
N ALA A 104 -2.77 -3.06 4.80
CA ALA A 104 -4.04 -3.08 5.52
C ALA A 104 -4.23 -4.39 6.29
N MET A 105 -5.00 -4.30 7.38
CA MET A 105 -5.50 -5.47 8.10
C MET A 105 -6.83 -5.93 7.51
N GLU A 106 -7.73 -4.98 7.19
CA GLU A 106 -9.03 -5.20 6.56
C GLU A 106 -9.39 -4.06 5.62
N VAL A 107 -10.11 -4.38 4.54
CA VAL A 107 -10.73 -3.39 3.65
C VAL A 107 -12.18 -3.80 3.39
N SER A 108 -13.11 -2.85 3.42
CA SER A 108 -14.51 -3.11 3.10
C SER A 108 -14.83 -2.90 1.62
N GLU A 109 -15.92 -3.49 1.15
CA GLU A 109 -16.45 -3.32 -0.22
C GLU A 109 -16.85 -1.87 -0.54
N ASN A 110 -16.96 -1.01 0.48
CA ASN A 110 -17.21 0.42 0.35
C ASN A 110 -15.93 1.27 0.37
N GLY A 111 -14.76 0.65 0.51
CA GLY A 111 -13.47 1.34 0.54
C GLY A 111 -13.05 1.88 1.90
N ASP A 112 -13.66 1.38 2.99
CA ASP A 112 -13.14 1.65 4.34
C ASP A 112 -11.88 0.82 4.58
N ILE A 113 -10.98 1.32 5.42
CA ILE A 113 -9.71 0.66 5.73
C ILE A 113 -9.43 0.64 7.23
N ALA A 114 -8.91 -0.49 7.71
CA ALA A 114 -8.42 -0.68 9.08
C ALA A 114 -6.96 -1.13 9.05
N ILE A 115 -6.08 -0.35 9.73
CA ILE A 115 -4.62 -0.58 9.70
C ILE A 115 -4.00 -0.69 11.10
N TRP A 116 -4.56 -0.01 12.11
CA TRP A 116 -3.80 0.41 13.27
C TRP A 116 -4.02 -0.39 14.56
N LYS A 117 -5.16 -1.07 14.70
CA LYS A 117 -5.53 -1.70 15.98
C LYS A 117 -6.26 -3.03 15.77
N ILE A 118 -5.84 -4.04 16.53
CA ILE A 118 -6.60 -5.26 16.77
C ILE A 118 -6.99 -5.26 18.25
N PRO A 119 -8.27 -5.06 18.60
CA PRO A 119 -8.70 -4.97 20.00
C PRO A 119 -8.24 -6.19 20.81
N GLY A 120 -7.69 -5.92 22.00
CA GLY A 120 -7.20 -6.97 22.90
C GLY A 120 -5.90 -7.67 22.51
N LYS A 121 -5.34 -7.38 21.30
CA LYS A 121 -4.12 -8.04 20.79
C LYS A 121 -2.99 -7.08 20.44
N MET A 122 -3.28 -6.02 19.72
CA MET A 122 -2.24 -5.16 19.15
C MET A 122 -2.74 -3.75 18.91
N VAL A 123 -1.90 -2.77 19.25
CA VAL A 123 -2.06 -1.36 18.87
C VAL A 123 -0.75 -0.90 18.22
N LYS A 124 -0.74 -0.75 16.91
CA LYS A 124 0.42 -0.20 16.19
C LYS A 124 0.50 1.32 16.25
N GLY A 125 -0.59 1.96 16.67
CA GLY A 125 -0.77 3.40 16.56
C GLY A 125 -1.25 3.80 15.16
N MET A 126 -1.86 4.98 15.09
CA MET A 126 -2.39 5.47 13.81
C MET A 126 -1.30 6.03 12.90
N GLY A 127 -0.23 6.59 13.49
CA GLY A 127 0.86 7.22 12.75
C GLY A 127 0.35 8.20 11.70
N GLY A 128 1.07 8.32 10.59
CA GLY A 128 0.68 9.14 9.43
C GLY A 128 -0.44 8.56 8.56
N ALA A 129 -0.87 7.32 8.81
CA ALA A 129 -1.83 6.66 7.93
C ALA A 129 -3.17 7.37 7.84
N MET A 130 -3.65 8.01 8.93
CA MET A 130 -4.91 8.75 8.91
C MET A 130 -4.84 9.99 8.00
N ASP A 131 -3.74 10.73 8.06
CA ASP A 131 -3.55 11.90 7.19
C ASP A 131 -3.41 11.47 5.73
N LEU A 132 -2.69 10.37 5.47
CA LEU A 132 -2.51 9.80 4.14
C LEU A 132 -3.85 9.35 3.54
N VAL A 133 -4.67 8.58 4.27
CA VAL A 133 -5.96 8.10 3.76
C VAL A 133 -7.00 9.22 3.61
N ALA A 134 -6.88 10.29 4.38
CA ALA A 134 -7.76 11.46 4.29
C ALA A 134 -7.39 12.42 3.15
N SER A 135 -6.12 12.43 2.72
CA SER A 135 -5.61 13.52 1.90
C SER A 135 -4.87 13.09 0.63
N ALA A 136 -4.36 11.85 0.52
CA ALA A 136 -3.63 11.43 -0.67
C ALA A 136 -4.54 11.40 -1.90
N LYS A 137 -4.02 11.84 -3.06
CA LYS A 137 -4.77 11.84 -4.32
C LYS A 137 -5.16 10.44 -4.77
N ASN A 138 -4.21 9.51 -4.66
CA ASN A 138 -4.39 8.12 -5.03
C ASN A 138 -3.82 7.22 -3.94
N ILE A 139 -4.57 6.17 -3.60
CA ILE A 139 -4.16 5.19 -2.59
C ILE A 139 -4.28 3.79 -3.19
N ILE A 140 -3.20 3.02 -3.09
CA ILE A 140 -3.19 1.59 -3.41
C ILE A 140 -2.93 0.83 -2.12
N VAL A 141 -3.76 -0.17 -1.85
CA VAL A 141 -3.53 -1.08 -0.73
C VAL A 141 -2.76 -2.30 -1.22
N ALA A 142 -1.64 -2.58 -0.55
CA ALA A 142 -0.81 -3.77 -0.74
C ALA A 142 -0.98 -4.71 0.44
N MET A 143 -1.65 -5.84 0.27
CA MET A 143 -1.95 -6.73 1.40
C MET A 143 -2.12 -8.19 0.95
N GLN A 144 -2.01 -9.13 1.89
CA GLN A 144 -2.52 -10.47 1.67
C GLN A 144 -4.04 -10.49 1.83
N GLN A 145 -4.74 -11.20 0.97
CA GLN A 145 -6.20 -11.24 0.92
C GLN A 145 -6.81 -12.04 2.07
N VAL A 146 -6.11 -13.07 2.51
CA VAL A 146 -6.53 -13.90 3.64
C VAL A 146 -5.55 -13.77 4.82
N ASN A 147 -6.03 -14.03 6.02
CA ASN A 147 -5.20 -14.12 7.20
C ASN A 147 -4.57 -15.53 7.33
N LYS A 148 -3.77 -15.77 8.36
CA LYS A 148 -3.11 -17.06 8.62
C LYS A 148 -4.08 -18.23 8.87
N HIS A 149 -5.36 -17.96 9.07
CA HIS A 149 -6.41 -18.96 9.26
C HIS A 149 -7.25 -19.17 7.99
N GLY A 150 -6.91 -18.50 6.88
CA GLY A 150 -7.65 -18.57 5.62
C GLY A 150 -8.89 -17.67 5.57
N GLU A 151 -9.12 -16.83 6.58
CA GLU A 151 -10.25 -15.92 6.61
C GLU A 151 -9.98 -14.68 5.75
N SER A 152 -10.98 -14.26 4.98
CA SER A 152 -10.90 -13.08 4.11
C SER A 152 -10.64 -11.80 4.90
N LYS A 153 -9.84 -10.93 4.31
CA LYS A 153 -9.61 -9.55 4.77
C LYS A 153 -10.28 -8.52 3.85
N LEU A 154 -10.88 -8.98 2.75
CA LEU A 154 -11.78 -8.20 1.91
C LEU A 154 -13.22 -8.50 2.36
N LEU A 155 -13.82 -7.55 3.08
CA LEU A 155 -15.04 -7.78 3.87
C LEU A 155 -16.22 -6.93 3.37
N PRO A 156 -17.48 -7.31 3.66
CA PRO A 156 -18.61 -6.41 3.46
C PRO A 156 -18.48 -5.13 4.29
N LYS A 157 -17.96 -5.26 5.52
CA LYS A 157 -17.69 -4.17 6.45
C LYS A 157 -16.50 -4.55 7.32
N CYS A 158 -15.59 -3.61 7.56
CA CYS A 158 -14.48 -3.85 8.47
C CYS A 158 -14.99 -4.15 9.89
N SER A 159 -14.40 -5.15 10.52
CA SER A 159 -14.66 -5.52 11.93
C SER A 159 -13.73 -4.77 12.88
N LEU A 160 -12.57 -4.37 12.39
CA LEU A 160 -11.56 -3.63 13.15
C LEU A 160 -11.83 -2.11 13.13
N PRO A 161 -11.30 -1.38 14.12
CA PRO A 161 -11.39 0.08 14.16
C PRO A 161 -10.84 0.72 12.88
N LEU A 162 -11.64 1.58 12.27
CA LEU A 162 -11.30 2.20 11.00
C LEU A 162 -10.16 3.22 11.13
N THR A 163 -9.35 3.29 10.08
CA THR A 163 -8.35 4.33 9.83
C THR A 163 -8.89 5.38 8.87
N GLY A 164 -9.68 4.96 7.88
CA GLY A 164 -10.31 5.82 6.90
C GLY A 164 -11.61 5.22 6.37
N VAL A 165 -12.48 6.09 5.86
CA VAL A 165 -13.81 5.73 5.35
C VAL A 165 -13.89 6.09 3.89
N LYS A 166 -14.34 5.15 3.04
CA LYS A 166 -14.56 5.32 1.59
C LYS A 166 -13.37 5.94 0.83
N CYS A 167 -12.14 5.66 1.29
CA CYS A 167 -10.93 6.26 0.75
C CYS A 167 -10.13 5.32 -0.17
N ILE A 168 -10.39 4.01 -0.12
CA ILE A 168 -9.67 3.04 -0.92
C ILE A 168 -10.41 2.75 -2.21
N LYS A 169 -9.69 2.84 -3.33
CA LYS A 169 -10.21 2.55 -4.67
C LYS A 169 -9.53 1.36 -5.33
N LYS A 170 -8.27 1.07 -4.97
CA LYS A 170 -7.49 -0.03 -5.57
C LYS A 170 -6.77 -0.86 -4.51
N ILE A 171 -6.80 -2.17 -4.68
CA ILE A 171 -6.13 -3.15 -3.82
C ILE A 171 -5.36 -4.13 -4.71
N VAL A 172 -4.14 -4.45 -4.31
CA VAL A 172 -3.34 -5.53 -4.91
C VAL A 172 -3.02 -6.55 -3.83
N THR A 173 -3.38 -7.79 -4.10
CA THR A 173 -3.16 -8.92 -3.18
C THR A 173 -2.34 -10.02 -3.87
N GLU A 174 -2.05 -11.08 -3.13
CA GLU A 174 -1.43 -12.28 -3.70
C GLU A 174 -2.34 -13.07 -4.65
N LEU A 175 -3.64 -12.75 -4.71
CA LEU A 175 -4.61 -13.44 -5.56
C LEU A 175 -5.09 -12.60 -6.73
N GLY A 176 -5.14 -11.27 -6.60
CA GLY A 176 -5.72 -10.42 -7.63
C GLY A 176 -5.50 -8.92 -7.42
N VAL A 177 -5.86 -8.16 -8.44
CA VAL A 177 -6.02 -6.69 -8.41
C VAL A 177 -7.50 -6.38 -8.39
N TYR A 178 -7.90 -5.52 -7.47
CA TYR A 178 -9.29 -5.14 -7.28
C TYR A 178 -9.46 -3.64 -7.35
N GLU A 179 -10.52 -3.21 -8.03
CA GLU A 179 -11.06 -1.86 -7.90
C GLU A 179 -12.31 -1.89 -7.04
N ILE A 180 -12.45 -0.91 -6.14
CA ILE A 180 -13.67 -0.75 -5.35
C ILE A 180 -14.56 0.25 -6.06
N LYS A 181 -15.73 -0.23 -6.48
CA LYS A 181 -16.72 0.55 -7.21
C LYS A 181 -18.12 0.05 -6.90
N ASP A 182 -19.07 0.96 -6.75
CA ASP A 182 -20.49 0.68 -6.54
C ASP A 182 -20.77 -0.32 -5.39
N GLY A 183 -19.98 -0.20 -4.30
CA GLY A 183 -20.10 -1.06 -3.13
C GLY A 183 -19.74 -2.52 -3.40
N ALA A 184 -18.74 -2.77 -4.26
CA ALA A 184 -18.23 -4.09 -4.57
C ALA A 184 -16.72 -4.07 -4.90
N PHE A 185 -16.06 -5.21 -4.70
CA PHE A 185 -14.72 -5.48 -5.21
C PHE A 185 -14.82 -5.98 -6.66
N HIS A 186 -14.33 -5.21 -7.61
CA HIS A 186 -14.22 -5.63 -9.01
C HIS A 186 -12.82 -6.21 -9.24
N CYS A 187 -12.73 -7.52 -9.42
CA CYS A 187 -11.46 -8.16 -9.77
C CYS A 187 -11.14 -7.85 -11.23
N ILE A 188 -10.08 -7.09 -11.47
CA ILE A 188 -9.66 -6.65 -12.81
C ILE A 188 -8.47 -7.45 -13.36
N GLU A 189 -7.70 -8.09 -12.48
CA GLU A 189 -6.63 -9.02 -12.84
C GLU A 189 -6.55 -10.11 -11.78
N ARG A 190 -6.23 -11.35 -12.16
CA ARG A 190 -5.92 -12.46 -11.26
C ARG A 190 -4.45 -12.80 -11.26
N ALA A 191 -3.94 -13.33 -10.18
CA ALA A 191 -2.57 -13.83 -10.14
C ALA A 191 -2.40 -15.03 -11.10
N PRO A 192 -1.24 -15.19 -11.73
CA PRO A 192 -0.98 -16.32 -12.63
C PRO A 192 -1.24 -17.67 -11.99
N GLY A 193 -2.07 -18.49 -12.63
CA GLY A 193 -2.45 -19.81 -12.14
C GLY A 193 -3.42 -19.86 -10.96
N VAL A 194 -3.95 -18.71 -10.52
CA VAL A 194 -5.04 -18.65 -9.53
C VAL A 194 -6.39 -18.73 -10.25
N SER A 195 -7.28 -19.61 -9.81
CA SER A 195 -8.59 -19.76 -10.41
C SER A 195 -9.58 -18.68 -9.90
N VAL A 196 -10.58 -18.36 -10.73
CA VAL A 196 -11.70 -17.49 -10.31
C VAL A 196 -12.41 -18.04 -9.08
N GLN A 197 -12.50 -19.37 -8.95
CA GLN A 197 -13.13 -20.01 -7.80
C GLN A 197 -12.33 -19.81 -6.50
N ASP A 198 -10.99 -19.81 -6.57
CA ASP A 198 -10.15 -19.53 -5.41
C ASP A 198 -10.32 -18.08 -4.95
N ILE A 199 -10.42 -17.13 -5.88
CA ILE A 199 -10.69 -15.72 -5.58
C ILE A 199 -12.08 -15.57 -4.93
N LYS A 200 -13.11 -16.22 -5.48
CA LYS A 200 -14.47 -16.20 -4.92
C LYS A 200 -14.49 -16.74 -3.48
N LYS A 201 -13.78 -17.83 -3.20
CA LYS A 201 -13.67 -18.40 -1.84
C LYS A 201 -12.93 -17.50 -0.86
N ALA A 202 -11.91 -16.78 -1.34
CA ALA A 202 -11.06 -15.91 -0.52
C ALA A 202 -11.64 -14.51 -0.30
N THR A 203 -12.79 -14.17 -0.87
CA THR A 203 -13.42 -12.85 -0.79
C THR A 203 -14.76 -12.94 -0.07
N ALA A 204 -14.87 -12.35 1.12
CA ALA A 204 -16.12 -12.36 1.89
C ALA A 204 -17.07 -11.21 1.50
N GLY A 205 -16.54 -10.08 1.03
CA GLY A 205 -17.33 -8.95 0.54
C GLY A 205 -17.91 -9.22 -0.85
N LYS A 206 -18.79 -8.34 -1.30
CA LYS A 206 -19.41 -8.43 -2.62
C LYS A 206 -18.34 -8.36 -3.71
N LEU A 207 -18.21 -9.43 -4.49
CA LEU A 207 -17.23 -9.57 -5.56
C LEU A 207 -17.89 -9.60 -6.93
N ILE A 208 -17.37 -8.80 -7.84
CA ILE A 208 -17.68 -8.83 -9.28
C ILE A 208 -16.41 -9.27 -9.99
N ILE A 209 -16.47 -10.39 -10.69
CA ILE A 209 -15.35 -10.99 -11.41
C ILE A 209 -15.85 -11.68 -12.67
N ASP A 210 -15.19 -11.40 -13.79
CA ASP A 210 -15.41 -12.10 -15.06
C ASP A 210 -14.72 -13.47 -15.04
N GLU A 211 -15.34 -14.49 -15.60
CA GLU A 211 -14.73 -15.82 -15.71
C GLU A 211 -13.43 -15.79 -16.58
N ASN A 212 -13.32 -14.82 -17.49
CA ASN A 212 -12.16 -14.58 -18.35
C ASN A 212 -11.27 -13.44 -17.86
N VAL A 213 -11.34 -13.07 -16.57
CA VAL A 213 -10.48 -12.03 -15.99
C VAL A 213 -9.00 -12.29 -16.34
N PRO A 214 -8.26 -11.30 -16.89
CA PRO A 214 -6.89 -11.48 -17.34
C PRO A 214 -5.94 -11.83 -16.18
N GLU A 215 -4.88 -12.56 -16.50
CA GLU A 215 -3.77 -12.74 -15.56
C GLU A 215 -2.91 -11.49 -15.47
N MET A 216 -2.38 -11.23 -14.27
CA MET A 216 -1.39 -10.18 -14.05
C MET A 216 -0.16 -10.42 -14.91
N ASN A 217 0.31 -9.39 -15.57
CA ASN A 217 1.67 -9.33 -16.09
C ASN A 217 2.58 -8.81 -14.95
N LEU A 218 3.57 -9.60 -14.55
CA LEU A 218 4.53 -9.28 -13.48
C LEU A 218 5.83 -8.69 -14.05
#